data_e6eabd718932822176e24e90ca1300fd
#
_entry.id   e6eabd718932822176e24e90ca1300fd
#
_cell.length_a   1.000
_cell.length_b   1.000
_cell.length_c   1.000
_cell.angle_alpha   90.00
_cell.angle_beta   90.00
_cell.angle_gamma   90.00
#
_symmetry.space_group_name_H-M   'P 1'
#
loop_
_entity.id
_entity.type
_entity.pdbx_description
1 polymer ?
#
loop_
_entity_poly.entity_id
_entity_poly.type
_entity_poly.pdbx_seq_one_letter_code
_entity_poly.pdbx_strand_id
1 'polypeptide(L)'
;YIRNMQRIGIRVMVYEHTVNEMIGIIEGSKHWIGNPDFDATLSSEATYFFVTNGWSVGEIDELSSSLRYRLENEFNIKIDDMSYPKHEDIHTPHEEDIRAMIVERYKENRSENEIDALTYTIDRDALSIFYTQHKNGNNVAYRLNDIRNVFITTNNSLAAVGYKLSYSLVQSKDVFIPVVMNDIKWGTLIWFNSPALLSSINRPRLVSAAYAAFRPNDELIRKLNERLSQLEKDGAITPEQCYLLKVNPVAQQLLSQKTMNDPTRFIDATPLEILKELGKESFEMGSASRQAEVDSLTKQSEADKLQLEIEKQKAVISGLEGQVQLLREKVKTRKERMTAVKKEKDELLLVRAEIDRIVRSRILTLNVIISLLAIVTCVLAVL
;
A
#
# COMPACT_ATOMS: atom_id res chain seq x y z
N TYR A 1 3.24 -5.62 -4.45
CA TYR A 1 2.04 -6.37 -4.06
C TYR A 1 1.05 -6.44 -5.23
N ILE A 2 0.53 -5.31 -5.75
CA ILE A 2 -0.42 -5.21 -6.87
C ILE A 2 0.08 -5.96 -8.10
N ARG A 3 1.31 -5.70 -8.55
CA ARG A 3 1.90 -6.39 -9.71
C ARG A 3 1.99 -7.91 -9.53
N ASN A 4 2.16 -8.40 -8.31
CA ASN A 4 2.19 -9.83 -8.03
C ASN A 4 0.79 -10.45 -8.15
N MET A 5 -0.24 -9.75 -7.68
CA MET A 5 -1.63 -10.18 -7.89
C MET A 5 -1.99 -10.25 -9.38
N GLN A 6 -1.59 -9.23 -10.14
CA GLN A 6 -1.81 -9.19 -11.60
C GLN A 6 -1.10 -10.33 -12.33
N ARG A 7 0.12 -10.73 -11.89
CA ARG A 7 0.86 -11.86 -12.47
C ARG A 7 0.16 -13.21 -12.30
N ILE A 8 -0.65 -13.38 -11.26
CA ILE A 8 -1.46 -14.59 -11.05
C ILE A 8 -2.87 -14.45 -11.61
N GLY A 9 -3.12 -13.45 -12.44
CA GLY A 9 -4.37 -13.27 -13.15
C GLY A 9 -5.47 -12.53 -12.38
N ILE A 10 -5.16 -11.96 -11.19
CA ILE A 10 -6.12 -11.16 -10.44
C ILE A 10 -6.20 -9.77 -11.07
N ARG A 11 -7.40 -9.35 -11.44
CA ARG A 11 -7.67 -7.98 -11.87
C ARG A 11 -7.84 -7.09 -10.66
N VAL A 12 -7.02 -6.04 -10.58
CA VAL A 12 -7.09 -5.05 -9.52
C VAL A 12 -7.93 -3.88 -10.01
N MET A 13 -8.86 -3.44 -9.17
CA MET A 13 -9.78 -2.34 -9.47
C MET A 13 -9.84 -1.40 -8.27
N VAL A 14 -10.19 -0.16 -8.52
CA VAL A 14 -10.42 0.86 -7.50
C VAL A 14 -11.72 1.59 -7.84
N TYR A 15 -12.51 1.92 -6.83
CA TYR A 15 -13.73 2.68 -7.04
C TYR A 15 -13.42 4.16 -7.28
N GLU A 16 -14.25 4.80 -8.10
CA GLU A 16 -14.12 6.21 -8.49
C GLU A 16 -14.06 7.15 -7.26
N HIS A 17 -14.91 6.92 -6.26
CA HIS A 17 -14.89 7.72 -5.04
C HIS A 17 -13.59 7.56 -4.24
N THR A 18 -13.01 6.36 -4.23
CA THR A 18 -11.72 6.11 -3.57
C THR A 18 -10.59 6.87 -4.27
N VAL A 19 -10.62 6.94 -5.61
CA VAL A 19 -9.64 7.76 -6.36
C VAL A 19 -9.79 9.23 -5.99
N ASN A 20 -11.03 9.73 -5.86
CA ASN A 20 -11.29 11.09 -5.45
C ASN A 20 -10.81 11.38 -4.01
N GLU A 21 -10.98 10.42 -3.10
CA GLU A 21 -10.44 10.49 -1.74
C GLU A 21 -8.90 10.51 -1.74
N MET A 22 -8.26 9.66 -2.54
CA MET A 22 -6.80 9.66 -2.70
C MET A 22 -6.30 11.02 -3.20
N ILE A 23 -6.97 11.60 -4.21
CA ILE A 23 -6.65 12.95 -4.71
C ILE A 23 -6.82 13.98 -3.59
N GLY A 24 -7.92 13.91 -2.84
CA GLY A 24 -8.17 14.82 -1.71
C GLY A 24 -7.09 14.76 -0.63
N ILE A 25 -6.61 13.57 -0.29
CA ILE A 25 -5.51 13.38 0.68
C ILE A 25 -4.20 13.95 0.13
N ILE A 26 -3.89 13.68 -1.14
CA ILE A 26 -2.69 14.20 -1.81
C ILE A 26 -2.73 15.74 -1.84
N GLU A 27 -3.84 16.31 -2.28
CA GLU A 27 -4.06 17.77 -2.33
C GLU A 27 -3.96 18.41 -0.94
N GLY A 28 -4.60 17.79 0.07
CA GLY A 28 -4.55 18.26 1.46
C GLY A 28 -3.14 18.27 2.04
N SER A 29 -2.26 17.41 1.54
CA SER A 29 -0.86 17.34 1.99
C SER A 29 -0.05 18.60 1.66
N LYS A 30 -0.46 19.38 0.66
CA LYS A 30 0.22 20.65 0.26
C LYS A 30 0.32 21.64 1.40
N HIS A 31 -0.71 21.70 2.25
CA HIS A 31 -0.74 22.61 3.39
C HIS A 31 0.42 22.38 4.37
N TRP A 32 0.93 21.17 4.41
CA TRP A 32 1.96 20.75 5.35
C TRP A 32 3.37 20.83 4.79
N ILE A 33 3.54 21.06 3.49
CA ILE A 33 4.85 21.20 2.86
C ILE A 33 5.52 22.49 3.32
N GLY A 34 6.66 22.34 4.01
CA GLY A 34 7.41 23.48 4.57
C GLY A 34 6.73 24.14 5.79
N ASN A 35 5.64 23.58 6.30
CA ASN A 35 4.98 24.11 7.46
C ASN A 35 5.75 23.72 8.75
N PRO A 36 6.20 24.68 9.56
CA PRO A 36 6.93 24.40 10.80
C PRO A 36 6.06 23.73 11.88
N ASP A 37 4.73 23.86 11.78
CA ASP A 37 3.77 23.27 12.72
C ASP A 37 3.36 21.84 12.33
N PHE A 38 4.07 21.23 11.36
CA PHE A 38 3.82 19.86 10.93
C PHE A 38 4.02 18.87 12.08
N ASP A 39 2.95 18.19 12.47
CA ASP A 39 2.99 17.11 13.44
C ASP A 39 2.88 15.74 12.74
N ALA A 40 3.99 15.02 12.70
CA ALA A 40 4.07 13.70 12.10
C ALA A 40 3.14 12.67 12.76
N THR A 41 2.75 12.87 14.03
CA THR A 41 1.90 11.93 14.78
C THR A 41 0.42 12.07 14.43
N LEU A 42 0.03 13.22 13.90
CA LEU A 42 -1.35 13.56 13.53
C LEU A 42 -1.58 13.51 12.01
N SER A 43 -0.52 13.34 11.23
CA SER A 43 -0.59 13.36 9.78
C SER A 43 -0.98 12.01 9.18
N SER A 44 -1.55 12.01 7.98
CA SER A 44 -1.72 10.79 7.19
C SER A 44 -0.36 10.23 6.74
N GLU A 45 -0.28 8.92 6.47
CA GLU A 45 0.96 8.31 5.95
C GLU A 45 1.43 8.98 4.65
N ALA A 46 0.51 9.37 3.79
CA ALA A 46 0.84 10.07 2.54
C ALA A 46 1.44 11.44 2.83
N THR A 47 0.82 12.23 3.72
CA THR A 47 1.34 13.55 4.12
C THR A 47 2.71 13.41 4.76
N TYR A 48 2.86 12.47 5.69
CA TYR A 48 4.14 12.17 6.32
C TYR A 48 5.22 11.84 5.28
N PHE A 49 4.88 10.97 4.31
CA PHE A 49 5.79 10.59 3.24
C PHE A 49 6.24 11.81 2.42
N PHE A 50 5.31 12.67 1.99
CA PHE A 50 5.66 13.83 1.18
C PHE A 50 6.53 14.83 1.93
N VAL A 51 6.17 15.15 3.18
CA VAL A 51 6.94 16.11 3.99
C VAL A 51 8.34 15.58 4.29
N THR A 52 8.46 14.33 4.73
CA THR A 52 9.77 13.75 5.12
C THR A 52 10.69 13.47 3.93
N ASN A 53 10.15 13.27 2.75
CA ASN A 53 10.95 13.08 1.52
C ASN A 53 11.18 14.40 0.76
N GLY A 54 10.79 15.54 1.33
CA GLY A 54 11.09 16.86 0.77
C GLY A 54 10.38 17.16 -0.54
N TRP A 55 9.15 16.63 -0.70
CA TRP A 55 8.36 16.92 -1.89
C TRP A 55 7.97 18.40 -1.93
N SER A 56 7.95 18.95 -3.12
CA SER A 56 7.46 20.30 -3.38
C SER A 56 5.95 20.28 -3.67
N VAL A 57 5.28 21.42 -3.51
CA VAL A 57 3.87 21.59 -3.89
C VAL A 57 3.65 21.22 -5.36
N GLY A 58 4.59 21.59 -6.26
CA GLY A 58 4.50 21.28 -7.69
C GLY A 58 4.53 19.77 -7.98
N GLU A 59 5.35 18.99 -7.26
CA GLU A 59 5.39 17.53 -7.41
C GLU A 59 4.10 16.88 -6.89
N ILE A 60 3.48 17.44 -5.85
CA ILE A 60 2.17 17.01 -5.37
C ILE A 60 1.08 17.32 -6.39
N ASP A 61 1.11 18.51 -7.02
CA ASP A 61 0.18 18.89 -8.09
C ASP A 61 0.30 17.96 -9.30
N GLU A 62 1.53 17.63 -9.70
CA GLU A 62 1.78 16.67 -10.78
C GLU A 62 1.24 15.28 -10.42
N LEU A 63 1.49 14.82 -9.20
CA LEU A 63 0.99 13.51 -8.74
C LEU A 63 -0.52 13.49 -8.71
N SER A 64 -1.19 14.49 -8.12
CA SER A 64 -2.64 14.51 -8.00
C SER A 64 -3.33 14.57 -9.36
N SER A 65 -2.84 15.42 -10.27
CA SER A 65 -3.39 15.55 -11.62
C SER A 65 -3.14 14.33 -12.51
N SER A 66 -2.02 13.63 -12.32
CA SER A 66 -1.66 12.44 -13.09
C SER A 66 -2.16 11.13 -12.47
N LEU A 67 -2.73 11.14 -11.25
CA LEU A 67 -3.03 9.94 -10.49
C LEU A 67 -3.90 8.94 -11.24
N ARG A 68 -4.98 9.41 -11.87
CA ARG A 68 -5.89 8.55 -12.66
C ARG A 68 -5.16 7.87 -13.81
N TYR A 69 -4.41 8.63 -14.58
CA TYR A 69 -3.61 8.12 -15.69
C TYR A 69 -2.60 7.08 -15.20
N ARG A 70 -1.94 7.33 -14.08
CA ARG A 70 -0.94 6.41 -13.49
C ARG A 70 -1.59 5.13 -12.99
N LEU A 71 -2.74 5.21 -12.32
CA LEU A 71 -3.48 4.03 -11.87
C LEU A 71 -3.81 3.11 -13.05
N GLU A 72 -4.36 3.66 -14.14
CA GLU A 72 -4.79 2.87 -15.28
C GLU A 72 -3.62 2.40 -16.17
N ASN A 73 -2.67 3.28 -16.47
CA ASN A 73 -1.67 3.01 -17.49
C ASN A 73 -0.33 2.50 -16.95
N GLU A 74 0.08 2.93 -15.74
CA GLU A 74 1.33 2.47 -15.14
C GLU A 74 1.12 1.24 -14.24
N PHE A 75 0.01 1.23 -13.49
CA PHE A 75 -0.30 0.16 -12.54
C PHE A 75 -1.32 -0.85 -13.06
N ASN A 76 -1.94 -0.58 -14.23
CA ASN A 76 -2.99 -1.42 -14.81
C ASN A 76 -4.11 -1.71 -13.80
N ILE A 77 -4.54 -0.67 -13.06
CA ILE A 77 -5.65 -0.70 -12.11
C ILE A 77 -6.85 -0.07 -12.80
N LYS A 78 -7.92 -0.84 -12.97
CA LYS A 78 -9.14 -0.31 -13.57
C LYS A 78 -9.88 0.57 -12.56
N ILE A 79 -10.22 1.79 -12.95
CA ILE A 79 -11.13 2.64 -12.19
C ILE A 79 -12.57 2.22 -12.52
N ASP A 80 -13.35 1.98 -11.47
CA ASP A 80 -14.73 1.52 -11.56
C ASP A 80 -15.66 2.68 -11.18
N ASP A 81 -16.40 3.18 -12.14
CA ASP A 81 -17.35 4.29 -11.99
C ASP A 81 -18.63 3.92 -11.26
N MET A 82 -18.75 2.66 -10.85
CA MET A 82 -19.92 2.12 -10.18
C MET A 82 -21.21 2.31 -10.98
N SER A 83 -21.12 2.35 -12.32
CA SER A 83 -22.29 2.38 -13.17
C SER A 83 -23.08 1.07 -13.05
N TYR A 84 -24.31 1.19 -12.60
CA TYR A 84 -25.14 0.10 -12.12
C TYR A 84 -26.21 -0.30 -13.14
N PRO A 85 -26.37 -1.57 -13.44
CA PRO A 85 -27.64 -2.05 -13.97
C PRO A 85 -28.67 -2.06 -12.82
N LYS A 86 -29.74 -1.28 -12.94
CA LYS A 86 -30.86 -1.23 -12.00
C LYS A 86 -31.65 -2.55 -12.01
N HIS A 87 -31.05 -3.62 -11.48
CA HIS A 87 -31.77 -4.83 -11.15
C HIS A 87 -31.95 -4.86 -9.64
N GLU A 88 -33.13 -4.52 -9.19
CA GLU A 88 -33.60 -4.71 -7.82
C GLU A 88 -33.75 -6.22 -7.55
N ASP A 89 -32.65 -6.87 -7.22
CA ASP A 89 -32.69 -8.22 -6.69
C ASP A 89 -33.12 -8.15 -5.23
N ILE A 90 -34.33 -8.63 -4.95
CA ILE A 90 -35.05 -8.57 -3.66
C ILE A 90 -34.25 -9.23 -2.50
N HIS A 91 -33.17 -9.95 -2.79
CA HIS A 91 -32.37 -10.70 -1.81
C HIS A 91 -31.01 -10.10 -1.50
N THR A 92 -30.63 -8.97 -2.11
CA THR A 92 -29.38 -8.29 -1.81
C THR A 92 -29.59 -7.34 -0.64
N PRO A 93 -28.77 -7.37 0.43
CA PRO A 93 -28.83 -6.37 1.48
C PRO A 93 -28.74 -4.97 0.88
N HIS A 94 -29.61 -4.07 1.33
CA HIS A 94 -29.59 -2.69 0.88
C HIS A 94 -28.35 -1.95 1.42
N GLU A 95 -27.91 -0.91 0.74
CA GLU A 95 -26.79 -0.07 1.19
C GLU A 95 -27.03 0.46 2.61
N GLU A 96 -28.27 0.81 2.94
CA GLU A 96 -28.67 1.27 4.27
C GLU A 96 -28.47 0.22 5.36
N ASP A 97 -28.72 -1.06 5.07
CA ASP A 97 -28.48 -2.16 6.01
C ASP A 97 -26.99 -2.32 6.29
N ILE A 98 -26.15 -2.23 5.26
CA ILE A 98 -24.71 -2.29 5.40
C ILE A 98 -24.19 -1.10 6.19
N ARG A 99 -24.70 0.10 5.88
CA ARG A 99 -24.40 1.32 6.63
C ARG A 99 -24.74 1.16 8.11
N ALA A 100 -25.93 0.65 8.41
CA ALA A 100 -26.35 0.38 9.79
C ALA A 100 -25.42 -0.61 10.50
N MET A 101 -24.98 -1.67 9.82
CA MET A 101 -24.02 -2.63 10.37
C MET A 101 -22.64 -1.98 10.65
N ILE A 102 -22.18 -1.05 9.82
CA ILE A 102 -20.93 -0.32 10.06
C ILE A 102 -21.08 0.59 11.27
N VAL A 103 -22.18 1.36 11.35
CA VAL A 103 -22.46 2.23 12.49
C VAL A 103 -22.57 1.44 13.78
N GLU A 104 -23.31 0.31 13.79
CA GLU A 104 -23.39 -0.59 14.95
C GLU A 104 -22.00 -1.04 15.41
N ARG A 105 -21.16 -1.43 14.46
CA ARG A 105 -19.80 -1.86 14.75
C ARG A 105 -18.92 -0.75 15.33
N TYR A 106 -19.08 0.48 14.84
CA TYR A 106 -18.34 1.64 15.35
C TYR A 106 -18.83 2.09 16.73
N LYS A 107 -20.13 1.95 17.04
CA LYS A 107 -20.68 2.26 18.36
C LYS A 107 -20.08 1.44 19.51
N GLU A 108 -19.50 0.28 19.20
CA GLU A 108 -18.82 -0.55 20.21
C GLU A 108 -17.62 0.19 20.84
N ASN A 109 -17.01 1.16 20.14
CA ASN A 109 -15.73 1.75 20.53
C ASN A 109 -15.58 3.24 20.19
N ARG A 110 -16.64 3.89 19.72
CA ARG A 110 -16.64 5.32 19.34
C ARG A 110 -17.88 6.02 19.90
N SER A 111 -17.71 7.28 20.25
CA SER A 111 -18.82 8.17 20.61
C SER A 111 -19.68 8.55 19.40
N GLU A 112 -20.89 8.99 19.63
CA GLU A 112 -21.79 9.46 18.56
C GLU A 112 -21.17 10.61 17.77
N ASN A 113 -20.53 11.57 18.41
CA ASN A 113 -19.85 12.71 17.75
C ASN A 113 -18.73 12.24 16.80
N GLU A 114 -17.97 11.21 17.18
CA GLU A 114 -16.93 10.63 16.31
C GLU A 114 -17.53 9.90 15.13
N ILE A 115 -18.66 9.23 15.32
CA ILE A 115 -19.39 8.54 14.24
C ILE A 115 -19.99 9.56 13.28
N ASP A 116 -20.56 10.64 13.79
CA ASP A 116 -21.11 11.72 12.97
C ASP A 116 -20.03 12.37 12.10
N ALA A 117 -18.83 12.58 12.66
CA ALA A 117 -17.69 13.09 11.91
C ALA A 117 -17.22 12.14 10.78
N LEU A 118 -17.53 10.84 10.90
CA LEU A 118 -17.19 9.82 9.92
C LEU A 118 -18.32 9.49 8.95
N THR A 119 -19.46 10.18 9.02
CA THR A 119 -20.65 9.86 8.21
C THR A 119 -20.33 9.69 6.73
N TYR A 120 -19.59 10.64 6.15
CA TYR A 120 -19.18 10.59 4.75
C TYR A 120 -18.34 9.34 4.42
N THR A 121 -17.39 9.00 5.27
CA THR A 121 -16.54 7.80 5.11
C THR A 121 -17.39 6.53 5.23
N ILE A 122 -18.29 6.49 6.21
CA ILE A 122 -19.19 5.35 6.42
C ILE A 122 -20.07 5.11 5.19
N ASP A 123 -20.62 6.17 4.60
CA ASP A 123 -21.47 6.07 3.41
C ASP A 123 -20.67 5.52 2.22
N ARG A 124 -19.41 5.96 2.03
CA ARG A 124 -18.53 5.45 0.97
C ARG A 124 -18.11 4.00 1.20
N ASP A 125 -17.83 3.65 2.43
CA ASP A 125 -17.50 2.26 2.81
C ASP A 125 -18.70 1.34 2.60
N ALA A 126 -19.90 1.75 3.01
CA ALA A 126 -21.14 1.01 2.78
C ALA A 126 -21.40 0.79 1.29
N LEU A 127 -21.24 1.84 0.49
CA LEU A 127 -21.40 1.80 -0.96
C LEU A 127 -20.38 0.83 -1.59
N SER A 128 -19.11 0.85 -1.16
CA SER A 128 -18.06 -0.05 -1.65
C SER A 128 -18.39 -1.52 -1.38
N ILE A 129 -18.86 -1.82 -0.17
CA ILE A 129 -19.26 -3.19 0.23
C ILE A 129 -20.48 -3.63 -0.57
N PHE A 130 -21.51 -2.78 -0.65
CA PHE A 130 -22.73 -3.02 -1.39
C PHE A 130 -22.44 -3.34 -2.86
N TYR A 131 -21.64 -2.53 -3.52
CA TYR A 131 -21.25 -2.75 -4.91
C TYR A 131 -20.50 -4.05 -5.12
N THR A 132 -19.56 -4.36 -4.23
CA THR A 132 -18.80 -5.60 -4.33
C THR A 132 -19.71 -6.81 -4.15
N GLN A 133 -20.63 -6.74 -3.18
CA GLN A 133 -21.62 -7.80 -2.95
C GLN A 133 -22.57 -7.98 -4.14
N HIS A 134 -23.06 -6.88 -4.69
CA HIS A 134 -23.92 -6.90 -5.85
C HIS A 134 -23.24 -7.52 -7.08
N LYS A 135 -22.00 -7.17 -7.36
CA LYS A 135 -21.20 -7.79 -8.43
C LYS A 135 -21.01 -9.30 -8.24
N ASN A 136 -21.06 -9.77 -7.01
CA ASN A 136 -21.00 -11.19 -6.69
C ASN A 136 -22.36 -11.89 -6.86
N GLY A 137 -23.48 -11.14 -6.97
CA GLY A 137 -24.82 -11.70 -7.14
C GLY A 137 -25.20 -12.64 -6.01
N ASN A 138 -25.00 -12.24 -4.75
CA ASN A 138 -25.26 -13.04 -3.53
C ASN A 138 -24.49 -14.38 -3.45
N ASN A 139 -23.52 -14.59 -4.33
CA ASN A 139 -22.69 -15.77 -4.28
C ASN A 139 -21.58 -15.60 -3.24
N VAL A 140 -21.40 -16.61 -2.42
CA VAL A 140 -20.27 -16.70 -1.48
C VAL A 140 -19.24 -17.67 -2.05
N ALA A 141 -17.98 -17.28 -2.04
CA ALA A 141 -16.88 -18.10 -2.53
C ALA A 141 -16.39 -19.05 -1.43
N TYR A 142 -16.20 -20.33 -1.75
CA TYR A 142 -15.65 -21.34 -0.85
C TYR A 142 -14.18 -21.65 -1.17
N ARG A 143 -13.72 -21.32 -2.37
CA ARG A 143 -12.34 -21.50 -2.85
C ARG A 143 -11.84 -20.23 -3.50
N LEU A 144 -10.52 -20.06 -3.55
CA LEU A 144 -9.90 -18.89 -4.16
C LEU A 144 -10.34 -18.70 -5.63
N ASN A 145 -10.46 -19.80 -6.37
CA ASN A 145 -10.85 -19.77 -7.79
C ASN A 145 -12.34 -19.42 -8.01
N ASP A 146 -13.15 -19.47 -6.96
CA ASP A 146 -14.58 -19.16 -7.04
C ASP A 146 -14.84 -17.67 -6.76
N ILE A 147 -13.82 -16.94 -6.31
CA ILE A 147 -13.93 -15.50 -6.01
C ILE A 147 -14.14 -14.75 -7.33
N ARG A 148 -15.24 -14.01 -7.41
CA ARG A 148 -15.50 -13.07 -8.51
C ARG A 148 -14.94 -11.70 -8.18
N ASN A 149 -15.37 -11.14 -7.03
CA ASN A 149 -14.91 -9.87 -6.52
C ASN A 149 -14.72 -9.96 -5.01
N VAL A 150 -13.70 -9.28 -4.49
CA VAL A 150 -13.46 -9.11 -3.06
C VAL A 150 -12.98 -7.70 -2.81
N PHE A 151 -13.56 -7.05 -1.81
CA PHE A 151 -13.14 -5.73 -1.37
C PHE A 151 -12.03 -5.88 -0.33
N ILE A 152 -10.87 -5.29 -0.61
CA ILE A 152 -9.71 -5.34 0.28
C ILE A 152 -9.61 -4.02 1.02
N THR A 153 -9.48 -4.10 2.33
CA THR A 153 -9.39 -2.94 3.22
C THR A 153 -8.34 -3.16 4.31
N THR A 154 -7.73 -2.10 4.78
CA THR A 154 -6.91 -2.12 6.01
C THR A 154 -7.78 -1.98 7.27
N ASN A 155 -9.04 -1.60 7.12
CA ASN A 155 -9.98 -1.41 8.21
C ASN A 155 -10.57 -2.75 8.69
N ASN A 156 -10.14 -3.21 9.86
CA ASN A 156 -10.61 -4.47 10.45
C ASN A 156 -12.10 -4.46 10.79
N SER A 157 -12.67 -3.30 11.11
CA SER A 157 -14.11 -3.18 11.40
C SER A 157 -14.94 -3.42 10.15
N LEU A 158 -14.52 -2.89 9.00
CA LEU A 158 -15.17 -3.17 7.71
C LEU A 158 -15.03 -4.65 7.32
N ALA A 159 -13.85 -5.23 7.53
CA ALA A 159 -13.65 -6.65 7.27
C ALA A 159 -14.57 -7.53 8.16
N ALA A 160 -14.82 -7.13 9.41
CA ALA A 160 -15.75 -7.82 10.30
C ALA A 160 -17.21 -7.68 9.83
N VAL A 161 -17.62 -6.50 9.37
CA VAL A 161 -18.94 -6.27 8.76
C VAL A 161 -19.13 -7.14 7.53
N GLY A 162 -18.15 -7.15 6.62
CA GLY A 162 -18.20 -7.98 5.41
C GLY A 162 -18.24 -9.48 5.71
N TYR A 163 -17.57 -9.93 6.78
CA TYR A 163 -17.68 -11.30 7.26
C TYR A 163 -19.10 -11.61 7.75
N LYS A 164 -19.69 -10.75 8.60
CA LYS A 164 -21.06 -10.90 9.13
C LYS A 164 -22.07 -10.92 7.98
N LEU A 165 -21.90 -10.04 6.99
CA LEU A 165 -22.72 -9.99 5.79
C LEU A 165 -22.62 -11.30 4.99
N SER A 166 -21.41 -11.77 4.70
CA SER A 166 -21.20 -13.01 3.94
C SER A 166 -21.73 -14.22 4.72
N TYR A 167 -21.54 -14.25 6.04
CA TYR A 167 -22.06 -15.32 6.90
C TYR A 167 -23.59 -15.45 6.86
N SER A 168 -24.32 -14.35 6.75
CA SER A 168 -25.78 -14.37 6.62
C SER A 168 -26.28 -15.01 5.31
N LEU A 169 -25.42 -15.09 4.29
CA LEU A 169 -25.72 -15.68 3.00
C LEU A 169 -25.30 -17.16 2.90
N VAL A 170 -24.53 -17.65 3.86
CA VAL A 170 -24.05 -19.05 3.88
C VAL A 170 -25.08 -19.96 4.51
N GLN A 171 -25.50 -21.00 3.79
CA GLN A 171 -26.49 -21.96 4.25
C GLN A 171 -25.90 -23.06 5.16
N SER A 172 -24.59 -23.19 5.23
CA SER A 172 -23.89 -24.22 6.00
C SER A 172 -22.75 -23.60 6.82
N LYS A 173 -22.24 -24.36 7.82
CA LYS A 173 -21.08 -23.94 8.64
C LYS A 173 -19.72 -24.11 7.93
N ASP A 174 -19.72 -24.13 6.61
CA ASP A 174 -18.52 -24.33 5.82
C ASP A 174 -17.60 -23.10 5.87
N VAL A 175 -16.31 -23.33 5.62
CA VAL A 175 -15.33 -22.27 5.47
C VAL A 175 -15.61 -21.53 4.17
N PHE A 176 -15.75 -20.23 4.24
CA PHE A 176 -16.05 -19.38 3.09
C PHE A 176 -15.09 -18.17 3.06
N ILE A 177 -15.02 -17.54 1.91
CA ILE A 177 -14.25 -16.32 1.69
C ILE A 177 -15.21 -15.14 1.70
N PRO A 178 -15.09 -14.21 2.67
CA PRO A 178 -16.02 -13.09 2.78
C PRO A 178 -15.84 -12.07 1.65
N VAL A 179 -16.90 -11.33 1.36
CA VAL A 179 -16.92 -10.26 0.34
C VAL A 179 -15.96 -9.11 0.66
N VAL A 180 -15.66 -8.89 1.93
CA VAL A 180 -14.66 -7.93 2.41
C VAL A 180 -13.59 -8.66 3.18
N MET A 181 -12.34 -8.41 2.86
CA MET A 181 -11.21 -8.98 3.57
C MET A 181 -10.21 -7.91 3.99
N ASN A 182 -9.62 -8.14 5.15
CA ASN A 182 -8.45 -7.38 5.54
C ASN A 182 -7.27 -7.75 4.62
N ASP A 183 -6.45 -6.75 4.30
CA ASP A 183 -5.29 -6.86 3.40
C ASP A 183 -4.28 -7.93 3.83
N ILE A 184 -4.06 -8.09 5.14
CA ILE A 184 -3.16 -9.13 5.70
C ILE A 184 -3.75 -10.52 5.46
N LYS A 185 -5.05 -10.71 5.73
CA LYS A 185 -5.72 -12.00 5.50
C LYS A 185 -5.75 -12.35 4.02
N TRP A 186 -6.03 -11.37 3.17
CA TRP A 186 -5.98 -11.52 1.72
C TRP A 186 -4.57 -11.88 1.24
N GLY A 187 -3.57 -11.13 1.69
CA GLY A 187 -2.17 -11.41 1.39
C GLY A 187 -1.75 -12.82 1.80
N THR A 188 -2.18 -13.26 2.98
CA THR A 188 -1.93 -14.61 3.49
C THR A 188 -2.58 -15.68 2.60
N LEU A 189 -3.84 -15.46 2.21
CA LEU A 189 -4.58 -16.38 1.33
C LEU A 189 -3.89 -16.54 -0.04
N ILE A 190 -3.50 -15.44 -0.66
CA ILE A 190 -2.73 -15.44 -1.92
C ILE A 190 -1.40 -16.16 -1.74
N TRP A 191 -0.72 -15.89 -0.64
CA TRP A 191 0.57 -16.48 -0.33
C TRP A 191 0.51 -18.01 -0.23
N PHE A 192 -0.46 -18.54 0.51
CA PHE A 192 -0.65 -19.99 0.63
C PHE A 192 -0.99 -20.66 -0.69
N ASN A 193 -1.72 -19.98 -1.56
CA ASN A 193 -2.16 -20.54 -2.84
C ASN A 193 -1.17 -20.32 -3.99
N SER A 194 -0.14 -19.51 -3.79
CA SER A 194 0.85 -19.18 -4.83
C SER A 194 2.28 -19.16 -4.29
N PRO A 195 2.81 -20.30 -3.81
CA PRO A 195 4.16 -20.38 -3.21
C PRO A 195 5.27 -19.94 -4.17
N ALA A 196 5.06 -20.09 -5.48
CA ALA A 196 6.04 -19.67 -6.50
C ALA A 196 6.31 -18.15 -6.49
N LEU A 197 5.37 -17.33 -6.01
CA LEU A 197 5.59 -15.89 -5.85
C LEU A 197 6.64 -15.59 -4.77
N LEU A 198 6.84 -16.51 -3.81
CA LEU A 198 7.78 -16.35 -2.71
C LEU A 198 9.24 -16.40 -3.16
N SER A 199 9.55 -17.22 -4.15
CA SER A 199 10.91 -17.36 -4.66
C SER A 199 11.43 -16.05 -5.31
N SER A 200 10.51 -15.14 -5.68
CA SER A 200 10.81 -13.85 -6.27
C SER A 200 10.87 -12.68 -5.26
N ILE A 201 10.47 -12.92 -4.01
CA ILE A 201 10.47 -11.87 -2.98
C ILE A 201 11.85 -11.83 -2.33
N ASN A 202 12.50 -10.68 -2.43
CA ASN A 202 13.75 -10.41 -1.75
C ASN A 202 13.55 -10.55 -0.22
N ARG A 203 14.33 -11.43 0.44
CA ARG A 203 14.25 -11.65 1.91
C ARG A 203 14.20 -10.37 2.76
N PRO A 204 15.02 -9.33 2.51
CA PRO A 204 14.90 -8.05 3.21
C PRO A 204 13.52 -7.39 3.08
N ARG A 205 12.87 -7.49 1.92
CA ARG A 205 11.51 -6.95 1.72
C ARG A 205 10.46 -7.76 2.48
N LEU A 206 10.63 -9.07 2.59
CA LEU A 206 9.75 -9.92 3.38
C LEU A 206 9.85 -9.55 4.88
N VAL A 207 11.06 -9.37 5.37
CA VAL A 207 11.31 -8.96 6.76
C VAL A 207 10.75 -7.57 7.02
N SER A 208 10.95 -6.60 6.11
CA SER A 208 10.38 -5.25 6.24
C SER A 208 8.86 -5.27 6.20
N ALA A 209 8.24 -6.09 5.33
CA ALA A 209 6.78 -6.23 5.26
C ALA A 209 6.22 -6.92 6.51
N ALA A 210 6.92 -7.95 7.04
CA ALA A 210 6.54 -8.58 8.31
C ALA A 210 6.67 -7.60 9.48
N TYR A 211 7.74 -6.81 9.53
CA TYR A 211 7.93 -5.78 10.55
C TYR A 211 6.85 -4.69 10.49
N ALA A 212 6.50 -4.23 9.27
CA ALA A 212 5.41 -3.27 9.06
C ALA A 212 4.04 -3.85 9.47
N ALA A 213 3.83 -5.17 9.28
CA ALA A 213 2.59 -5.84 9.70
C ALA A 213 2.45 -5.97 11.22
N PHE A 214 3.55 -5.92 11.96
CA PHE A 214 3.55 -5.92 13.43
C PHE A 214 3.49 -4.51 14.03
N ARG A 215 3.66 -3.47 13.23
CA ARG A 215 3.52 -2.10 13.70
C ARG A 215 2.04 -1.80 13.96
N PRO A 216 1.70 -1.16 15.09
CA PRO A 216 0.35 -0.69 15.30
C PRO A 216 -0.07 0.25 14.18
N ASN A 217 -1.33 0.20 13.76
CA ASN A 217 -1.82 1.15 12.77
C ASN A 217 -1.85 2.57 13.36
N ASP A 218 -1.84 3.58 12.48
CA ASP A 218 -1.73 4.98 12.90
C ASP A 218 -2.89 5.43 13.79
N GLU A 219 -4.10 4.88 13.59
CA GLU A 219 -5.25 5.18 14.44
C GLU A 219 -5.06 4.64 15.87
N LEU A 220 -4.46 3.45 16.02
CA LEU A 220 -4.08 2.90 17.32
C LEU A 220 -3.01 3.74 18.01
N ILE A 221 -2.00 4.19 17.26
CA ILE A 221 -0.95 5.07 17.78
C ILE A 221 -1.56 6.39 18.22
N ARG A 222 -2.47 6.97 17.43
CA ARG A 222 -3.17 8.21 17.80
C ARG A 222 -3.97 8.04 19.08
N LYS A 223 -4.81 7.00 19.19
CA LYS A 223 -5.59 6.68 20.40
C LYS A 223 -4.70 6.47 21.62
N LEU A 224 -3.58 5.75 21.43
CA LEU A 224 -2.58 5.57 22.49
C LEU A 224 -2.04 6.92 22.95
N ASN A 225 -1.60 7.80 22.01
CA ASN A 225 -1.03 9.10 22.34
C ASN A 225 -2.04 10.02 23.05
N GLU A 226 -3.30 10.06 22.58
CA GLU A 226 -4.38 10.81 23.22
C GLU A 226 -4.59 10.32 24.67
N ARG A 227 -4.69 9.03 24.85
CA ARG A 227 -4.91 8.43 26.18
C ARG A 227 -3.70 8.62 27.11
N LEU A 228 -2.49 8.47 26.59
CA LEU A 228 -1.26 8.73 27.37
C LEU A 228 -1.17 10.16 27.85
N SER A 229 -1.51 11.13 26.99
CA SER A 229 -1.52 12.55 27.38
C SER A 229 -2.55 12.85 28.46
N GLN A 230 -3.67 12.14 28.48
CA GLN A 230 -4.67 12.25 29.53
C GLN A 230 -4.20 11.60 30.84
N LEU A 231 -3.66 10.38 30.78
CA LEU A 231 -3.12 9.68 31.96
C LEU A 231 -1.95 10.45 32.62
N GLU A 232 -1.11 11.10 31.81
CA GLU A 232 -0.02 11.95 32.29
C GLU A 232 -0.54 13.21 32.99
N LYS A 233 -1.56 13.89 32.41
CA LYS A 233 -2.22 15.04 33.03
C LYS A 233 -2.90 14.67 34.35
N ASP A 234 -3.52 13.50 34.41
CA ASP A 234 -4.20 12.98 35.61
C ASP A 234 -3.21 12.46 36.66
N GLY A 235 -1.89 12.44 36.36
CA GLY A 235 -0.85 11.91 37.24
C GLY A 235 -0.90 10.39 37.43
N ALA A 236 -1.62 9.67 36.56
CA ALA A 236 -1.74 8.22 36.62
C ALA A 236 -0.50 7.49 36.06
N ILE A 237 0.28 8.16 35.23
CA ILE A 237 1.57 7.68 34.70
C ILE A 237 2.62 8.81 34.78
N THR A 238 3.89 8.42 34.88
CA THR A 238 5.00 9.39 34.88
C THR A 238 5.38 9.75 33.44
N PRO A 239 6.07 10.89 33.21
CA PRO A 239 6.59 11.26 31.88
C PRO A 239 7.50 10.17 31.29
N GLU A 240 8.30 9.49 32.11
CA GLU A 240 9.18 8.39 31.69
C GLU A 240 8.36 7.19 31.22
N GLN A 241 7.27 6.85 31.94
CA GLN A 241 6.35 5.79 31.55
C GLN A 241 5.61 6.13 30.26
N CYS A 242 5.19 7.39 30.11
CA CYS A 242 4.60 7.88 28.87
C CYS A 242 5.57 7.74 27.69
N TYR A 243 6.82 8.18 27.86
CA TYR A 243 7.87 8.01 26.86
C TYR A 243 8.13 6.53 26.53
N LEU A 244 8.23 5.68 27.55
CA LEU A 244 8.44 4.24 27.37
C LEU A 244 7.34 3.62 26.49
N LEU A 245 6.08 3.92 26.77
CA LEU A 245 4.94 3.40 26.00
C LEU A 245 4.92 3.89 24.55
N LYS A 246 5.41 5.11 24.29
CA LYS A 246 5.47 5.67 22.93
C LYS A 246 6.59 5.08 22.07
N VAL A 247 7.76 4.85 22.66
CA VAL A 247 9.00 4.59 21.90
C VAL A 247 9.45 3.13 21.97
N ASN A 248 9.04 2.39 23.02
CA ASN A 248 9.50 1.01 23.20
C ASN A 248 8.85 0.06 22.19
N PRO A 249 9.65 -0.64 21.34
CA PRO A 249 9.12 -1.59 20.35
C PRO A 249 8.27 -2.71 20.96
N VAL A 250 8.61 -3.16 22.19
CA VAL A 250 7.83 -4.20 22.89
C VAL A 250 6.47 -3.66 23.31
N ALA A 251 6.39 -2.38 23.76
CA ALA A 251 5.12 -1.73 24.06
C ALA A 251 4.23 -1.64 22.81
N GLN A 252 4.80 -1.28 21.68
CA GLN A 252 4.08 -1.21 20.39
C GLN A 252 3.62 -2.60 19.93
N GLN A 253 4.45 -3.62 20.13
CA GLN A 253 4.08 -5.00 19.83
C GLN A 253 2.94 -5.48 20.74
N LEU A 254 3.00 -5.21 22.04
CA LEU A 254 1.93 -5.54 23.00
C LEU A 254 0.63 -4.81 22.64
N LEU A 255 0.71 -3.55 22.20
CA LEU A 255 -0.44 -2.80 21.72
C LEU A 255 -1.10 -3.52 20.53
N SER A 256 -0.32 -3.86 19.52
CA SER A 256 -0.82 -4.61 18.35
C SER A 256 -1.40 -5.97 18.72
N GLN A 257 -0.78 -6.69 19.64
CA GLN A 257 -1.25 -8.01 20.10
C GLN A 257 -2.57 -7.91 20.87
N LYS A 258 -2.67 -7.00 21.84
CA LYS A 258 -3.87 -6.83 22.67
C LYS A 258 -5.07 -6.36 21.88
N THR A 259 -4.84 -5.48 20.92
CA THR A 259 -5.89 -4.93 20.06
C THR A 259 -6.11 -5.73 18.78
N MET A 260 -5.26 -6.73 18.47
CA MET A 260 -5.21 -7.41 17.17
C MET A 260 -5.08 -6.41 16.01
N ASN A 261 -4.38 -5.31 16.25
CA ASN A 261 -4.22 -4.17 15.34
C ASN A 261 -5.56 -3.51 14.90
N ASP A 262 -6.59 -3.64 15.75
CA ASP A 262 -7.93 -3.09 15.53
C ASP A 262 -8.17 -1.93 16.51
N PRO A 263 -8.30 -0.68 16.04
CA PRO A 263 -8.54 0.48 16.89
C PRO A 263 -9.83 0.39 17.73
N THR A 264 -10.78 -0.43 17.31
CA THR A 264 -12.04 -0.62 18.04
C THR A 264 -11.87 -1.44 19.31
N ARG A 265 -10.77 -2.19 19.41
CA ARG A 265 -10.42 -2.98 20.61
C ARG A 265 -9.53 -2.24 21.59
N PHE A 266 -9.15 -1.01 21.29
CA PHE A 266 -8.43 -0.16 22.21
C PHE A 266 -9.37 0.32 23.31
N ILE A 267 -9.06 -0.01 24.56
CA ILE A 267 -9.81 0.45 25.74
C ILE A 267 -8.92 1.37 26.60
N ASP A 268 -9.55 2.19 27.40
CA ASP A 268 -8.86 3.16 28.29
C ASP A 268 -7.82 2.54 29.21
N ALA A 269 -7.99 1.27 29.58
CA ALA A 269 -7.06 0.52 30.41
C ALA A 269 -5.86 -0.04 29.64
N THR A 270 -5.92 -0.08 28.30
CA THR A 270 -4.87 -0.70 27.44
C THR A 270 -3.46 -0.22 27.76
N PRO A 271 -3.19 1.11 27.92
CA PRO A 271 -1.84 1.59 28.23
C PRO A 271 -1.33 1.07 29.58
N LEU A 272 -2.20 1.05 30.58
CA LEU A 272 -1.85 0.59 31.93
C LEU A 272 -1.59 -0.93 31.97
N GLU A 273 -2.32 -1.69 31.16
CA GLU A 273 -2.09 -3.13 31.02
C GLU A 273 -0.75 -3.42 30.35
N ILE A 274 -0.40 -2.65 29.31
CA ILE A 274 0.91 -2.76 28.64
C ILE A 274 2.03 -2.41 29.63
N LEU A 275 1.88 -1.34 30.42
CA LEU A 275 2.84 -0.97 31.46
C LEU A 275 3.04 -2.07 32.51
N LYS A 276 1.95 -2.70 32.92
CA LYS A 276 1.99 -3.81 33.86
C LYS A 276 2.73 -5.03 33.32
N GLU A 277 2.56 -5.33 32.04
CA GLU A 277 3.28 -6.43 31.38
C GLU A 277 4.76 -6.12 31.21
N LEU A 278 5.11 -4.90 30.75
CA LEU A 278 6.49 -4.43 30.67
C LEU A 278 7.17 -4.45 32.06
N GLY A 279 6.41 -4.10 33.10
CA GLY A 279 6.90 -4.17 34.50
C GLY A 279 7.17 -5.60 34.99
N LYS A 280 6.35 -6.57 34.56
CA LYS A 280 6.59 -8.00 34.88
C LYS A 280 7.84 -8.51 34.19
N GLU A 281 8.02 -8.23 32.89
CA GLU A 281 9.23 -8.60 32.16
C GLU A 281 10.48 -7.93 32.76
N SER A 282 10.37 -6.66 33.14
CA SER A 282 11.47 -5.95 33.81
C SER A 282 11.76 -6.50 35.21
N PHE A 283 10.75 -6.98 35.96
CA PHE A 283 10.91 -7.57 37.26
C PHE A 283 11.49 -8.97 37.19
N GLU A 284 11.12 -9.76 36.21
CA GLU A 284 11.72 -11.07 35.92
C GLU A 284 13.18 -10.92 35.46
N MET A 285 13.48 -9.91 34.63
CA MET A 285 14.86 -9.54 34.29
C MET A 285 15.63 -8.95 35.49
N GLY A 286 14.97 -8.17 36.32
CA GLY A 286 15.60 -7.56 37.51
C GLY A 286 15.85 -8.52 38.67
N SER A 287 15.08 -9.62 38.79
CA SER A 287 15.39 -10.71 39.73
C SER A 287 16.59 -11.54 39.27
N ALA A 288 16.79 -11.64 37.96
CA ALA A 288 18.03 -12.17 37.37
C ALA A 288 19.23 -11.22 37.56
N SER A 289 18.98 -9.90 37.70
CA SER A 289 20.02 -8.88 37.87
C SER A 289 20.67 -8.87 39.29
N ARG A 290 20.06 -9.46 40.33
CA ARG A 290 20.76 -9.71 41.60
C ARG A 290 21.77 -10.84 41.51
N GLN A 291 21.70 -11.65 40.49
CA GLN A 291 22.75 -12.61 40.14
C GLN A 291 23.89 -11.93 39.34
N ALA A 292 23.66 -10.71 38.87
CA ALA A 292 24.58 -9.96 38.00
C ALA A 292 25.71 -9.20 38.74
N GLU A 293 25.80 -9.31 40.06
CA GLU A 293 27.03 -8.88 40.75
C GLU A 293 28.17 -9.89 40.50
N VAL A 294 27.85 -11.10 40.10
CA VAL A 294 28.77 -12.09 39.52
C VAL A 294 29.05 -11.80 38.03
N ASP A 295 28.15 -11.05 37.38
CA ASP A 295 28.24 -10.71 35.94
C ASP A 295 28.99 -9.41 35.62
N SER A 296 29.60 -8.75 36.62
CA SER A 296 30.53 -7.62 36.34
C SER A 296 31.74 -8.05 35.50
N LEU A 297 32.09 -9.34 35.55
CA LEU A 297 33.10 -9.96 34.67
C LEU A 297 32.56 -10.33 33.31
N THR A 298 31.23 -10.55 33.14
CA THR A 298 30.60 -10.79 31.85
C THR A 298 30.31 -9.50 31.08
N LYS A 299 30.15 -8.34 31.75
CA LYS A 299 29.99 -7.05 31.05
C LYS A 299 31.19 -6.65 30.21
N GLN A 300 32.39 -7.06 30.63
CA GLN A 300 33.59 -6.84 29.81
C GLN A 300 33.57 -7.72 28.55
N SER A 301 33.11 -8.95 28.66
CA SER A 301 32.94 -9.89 27.55
C SER A 301 31.77 -9.50 26.61
N GLU A 302 30.73 -8.84 27.09
CA GLU A 302 29.63 -8.33 26.28
C GLU A 302 30.00 -7.02 25.54
N ALA A 303 30.81 -6.16 26.19
CA ALA A 303 31.38 -4.99 25.52
C ALA A 303 32.31 -5.41 24.36
N ASP A 304 33.13 -6.43 24.57
CA ASP A 304 34.00 -6.98 23.54
C ASP A 304 33.19 -7.67 22.41
N LYS A 305 32.09 -8.36 22.75
CA LYS A 305 31.17 -8.92 21.77
C LYS A 305 30.44 -7.84 20.97
N LEU A 306 30.01 -6.78 21.63
CA LEU A 306 29.34 -5.65 20.99
C LEU A 306 30.33 -4.90 20.07
N GLN A 307 31.57 -4.76 20.52
CA GLN A 307 32.62 -4.15 19.70
C GLN A 307 32.96 -5.01 18.47
N LEU A 308 33.01 -6.33 18.63
CA LEU A 308 33.16 -7.28 17.53
C LEU A 308 31.95 -7.25 16.56
N GLU A 309 30.74 -7.09 17.09
CA GLU A 309 29.52 -6.96 16.29
C GLU A 309 29.50 -5.63 15.51
N ILE A 310 29.93 -4.54 16.14
CA ILE A 310 30.11 -3.24 15.49
C ILE A 310 31.17 -3.31 14.40
N GLU A 311 32.30 -4.03 14.63
CA GLU A 311 33.30 -4.25 13.58
C GLU A 311 32.77 -5.09 12.42
N LYS A 312 32.00 -6.13 12.72
CA LYS A 312 31.31 -6.94 11.70
C LYS A 312 30.31 -6.10 10.90
N GLN A 313 29.52 -5.26 11.58
CA GLN A 313 28.57 -4.37 10.91
C GLN A 313 29.30 -3.30 10.06
N LYS A 314 30.40 -2.76 10.56
CA LYS A 314 31.27 -1.85 9.78
C LYS A 314 31.85 -2.53 8.54
N ALA A 315 32.28 -3.79 8.67
CA ALA A 315 32.76 -4.57 7.52
C ALA A 315 31.63 -4.85 6.51
N VAL A 316 30.42 -5.13 6.97
CA VAL A 316 29.24 -5.31 6.10
C VAL A 316 28.85 -3.99 5.41
N ILE A 317 28.87 -2.88 6.15
CA ILE A 317 28.61 -1.54 5.59
C ILE A 317 29.66 -1.19 4.52
N SER A 318 30.93 -1.40 4.80
CA SER A 318 32.01 -1.19 3.82
C SER A 318 31.85 -2.10 2.58
N GLY A 319 31.44 -3.35 2.77
CA GLY A 319 31.12 -4.26 1.66
C GLY A 319 29.92 -3.81 0.84
N LEU A 320 28.88 -3.28 1.49
CA LEU A 320 27.71 -2.73 0.82
C LEU A 320 28.02 -1.42 0.08
N GLU A 321 28.87 -0.56 0.65
CA GLU A 321 29.33 0.66 -0.01
C GLU A 321 30.12 0.32 -1.29
N GLY A 322 30.99 -0.70 -1.24
CA GLY A 322 31.68 -1.20 -2.43
C GLY A 322 30.72 -1.74 -3.49
N GLN A 323 29.67 -2.47 -3.09
CA GLN A 323 28.63 -2.96 -4.03
C GLN A 323 27.81 -1.82 -4.62
N VAL A 324 27.46 -0.81 -3.82
CA VAL A 324 26.77 0.39 -4.29
C VAL A 324 27.61 1.15 -5.31
N GLN A 325 28.90 1.26 -5.07
CA GLN A 325 29.82 1.92 -6.00
C GLN A 325 29.94 1.15 -7.32
N LEU A 326 30.04 -0.17 -7.25
CA LEU A 326 30.04 -1.04 -8.44
C LEU A 326 28.73 -0.96 -9.23
N LEU A 327 27.60 -0.88 -8.52
CA LEU A 327 26.28 -0.71 -9.15
C LEU A 327 26.14 0.66 -9.80
N ARG A 328 26.67 1.74 -9.19
CA ARG A 328 26.69 3.08 -9.77
C ARG A 328 27.49 3.12 -11.06
N GLU A 329 28.64 2.46 -11.09
CA GLU A 329 29.46 2.34 -12.32
C GLU A 329 28.72 1.56 -13.41
N LYS A 330 28.09 0.42 -13.06
CA LYS A 330 27.27 -0.34 -14.01
C LYS A 330 26.10 0.47 -14.56
N VAL A 331 25.43 1.24 -13.71
CA VAL A 331 24.33 2.13 -14.14
C VAL A 331 24.85 3.22 -15.07
N LYS A 332 26.00 3.83 -14.76
CA LYS A 332 26.64 4.84 -15.60
C LYS A 332 26.99 4.26 -16.98
N THR A 333 27.66 3.10 -17.01
CA THR A 333 28.01 2.42 -18.27
C THR A 333 26.77 2.02 -19.09
N ARG A 334 25.70 1.59 -18.41
CA ARG A 334 24.43 1.25 -19.08
C ARG A 334 23.75 2.50 -19.65
N LYS A 335 23.81 3.63 -18.96
CA LYS A 335 23.28 4.91 -19.43
C LYS A 335 24.05 5.40 -20.66
N GLU A 336 25.38 5.29 -20.64
CA GLU A 336 26.23 5.63 -21.78
C GLU A 336 25.94 4.74 -22.99
N ARG A 337 25.77 3.42 -22.79
CA ARG A 337 25.35 2.50 -23.87
C ARG A 337 23.96 2.86 -24.41
N MET A 338 23.01 3.17 -23.54
CA MET A 338 21.65 3.58 -23.99
C MET A 338 21.70 4.88 -24.81
N THR A 339 22.52 5.85 -24.42
CA THR A 339 22.68 7.10 -25.20
C THR A 339 23.33 6.84 -26.55
N ALA A 340 24.32 5.95 -26.62
CA ALA A 340 24.96 5.53 -27.88
C ALA A 340 23.96 4.82 -28.81
N VAL A 341 23.19 3.85 -28.29
CA VAL A 341 22.14 3.13 -29.05
C VAL A 341 21.04 4.10 -29.52
N LYS A 342 20.67 5.09 -28.70
CA LYS A 342 19.71 6.11 -29.11
C LYS A 342 20.24 6.94 -30.26
N LYS A 343 21.48 7.36 -30.19
CA LYS A 343 22.16 8.13 -31.28
C LYS A 343 22.20 7.31 -32.55
N GLU A 344 22.59 6.04 -32.49
CA GLU A 344 22.65 5.14 -33.64
C GLU A 344 21.23 4.93 -34.25
N LYS A 345 20.22 4.78 -33.40
CA LYS A 345 18.82 4.72 -33.85
C LYS A 345 18.39 5.98 -34.57
N ASP A 346 18.74 7.15 -34.03
CA ASP A 346 18.38 8.43 -34.66
C ASP A 346 19.10 8.61 -36.01
N GLU A 347 20.38 8.18 -36.11
CA GLU A 347 21.12 8.13 -37.36
C GLU A 347 20.48 7.17 -38.40
N LEU A 348 20.07 5.98 -37.96
CA LEU A 348 19.35 5.01 -38.83
C LEU A 348 17.98 5.54 -39.28
N LEU A 349 17.27 6.29 -38.46
CA LEU A 349 16.02 6.93 -38.85
C LEU A 349 16.23 8.02 -39.92
N LEU A 350 17.31 8.77 -39.82
CA LEU A 350 17.69 9.75 -40.83
C LEU A 350 18.04 9.06 -42.18
N VAL A 351 18.83 8.00 -42.14
CA VAL A 351 19.18 7.22 -43.35
C VAL A 351 17.90 6.60 -43.96
N ARG A 352 17.01 6.07 -43.17
CA ARG A 352 15.71 5.54 -43.64
C ARG A 352 14.88 6.62 -44.30
N ALA A 353 14.79 7.80 -43.68
CA ALA A 353 14.05 8.92 -44.26
C ALA A 353 14.63 9.36 -45.64
N GLU A 354 15.96 9.35 -45.78
CA GLU A 354 16.64 9.66 -47.05
C GLU A 354 16.40 8.57 -48.08
N ILE A 355 16.45 7.31 -47.72
CA ILE A 355 16.09 6.18 -48.61
C ILE A 355 14.62 6.33 -49.10
N ASP A 356 13.71 6.59 -48.17
CA ASP A 356 12.28 6.76 -48.51
C ASP A 356 12.06 7.95 -49.47
N ARG A 357 12.85 9.02 -49.29
CA ARG A 357 12.83 10.18 -50.20
C ARG A 357 13.33 9.82 -51.61
N ILE A 358 14.46 9.09 -51.68
CA ILE A 358 15.01 8.62 -52.96
C ILE A 358 14.04 7.67 -53.67
N VAL A 359 13.49 6.72 -52.92
CA VAL A 359 12.51 5.76 -53.48
C VAL A 359 11.28 6.47 -54.02
N ARG A 360 10.71 7.41 -53.26
CA ARG A 360 9.55 8.21 -53.76
C ARG A 360 9.90 9.03 -54.99
N SER A 361 11.08 9.66 -55.03
CA SER A 361 11.55 10.38 -56.20
C SER A 361 11.68 9.48 -57.42
N ARG A 362 12.26 8.27 -57.24
CA ARG A 362 12.39 7.29 -58.34
C ARG A 362 11.06 6.73 -58.81
N ILE A 363 10.11 6.50 -57.90
CA ILE A 363 8.75 6.06 -58.27
C ILE A 363 8.02 7.15 -59.06
N LEU A 364 8.18 8.42 -58.65
CA LEU A 364 7.60 9.55 -59.40
C LEU A 364 8.19 9.66 -60.83
N THR A 365 9.52 9.56 -60.97
CA THR A 365 10.16 9.54 -62.28
C THR A 365 9.73 8.37 -63.14
N LEU A 366 9.62 7.18 -62.56
CA LEU A 366 9.13 5.99 -63.27
C LEU A 366 7.69 6.15 -63.76
N ASN A 367 6.81 6.69 -62.91
CA ASN A 367 5.42 6.96 -63.26
C ASN A 367 5.30 8.00 -64.40
N VAL A 368 6.15 9.04 -64.40
CA VAL A 368 6.21 10.02 -65.50
C VAL A 368 6.67 9.35 -66.80
N ILE A 369 7.71 8.49 -66.74
CA ILE A 369 8.20 7.76 -67.91
C ILE A 369 7.11 6.82 -68.45
N ILE A 370 6.43 6.07 -67.59
CA ILE A 370 5.32 5.18 -68.00
C ILE A 370 4.18 5.98 -68.65
N SER A 371 3.82 7.12 -68.07
CA SER A 371 2.78 8.00 -68.60
C SER A 371 3.18 8.56 -69.97
N LEU A 372 4.44 8.96 -70.16
CA LEU A 372 4.96 9.41 -71.46
C LEU A 372 4.98 8.28 -72.47
N LEU A 373 5.38 7.07 -72.11
CA LEU A 373 5.32 5.91 -73.00
C LEU A 373 3.87 5.56 -73.41
N ALA A 374 2.94 5.62 -72.45
CA ALA A 374 1.51 5.42 -72.79
C ALA A 374 0.97 6.45 -73.75
N ILE A 375 1.37 7.70 -73.60
CA ILE A 375 0.99 8.76 -74.55
C ILE A 375 1.56 8.49 -75.95
N VAL A 376 2.86 8.12 -76.01
CA VAL A 376 3.52 7.81 -77.33
C VAL A 376 2.88 6.58 -77.97
N THR A 377 2.56 5.54 -77.20
CA THR A 377 1.83 4.38 -77.81
C THR A 377 0.43 4.72 -78.25
N CYS A 378 -0.29 5.57 -77.51
CA CYS A 378 -1.59 6.04 -77.97
C CYS A 378 -1.52 6.88 -79.29
N VAL A 379 -0.51 7.74 -79.41
CA VAL A 379 -0.30 8.53 -80.66
C VAL A 379 0.09 7.65 -81.82
N LEU A 380 0.95 6.63 -81.63
CA LEU A 380 1.32 5.66 -82.65
C LEU A 380 0.17 4.73 -83.10
N ALA A 381 -0.82 4.53 -82.23
CA ALA A 381 -2.00 3.72 -82.58
C ALA A 381 -3.06 4.50 -83.35
N VAL A 382 -2.97 5.81 -83.43
CA VAL A 382 -3.91 6.71 -84.16
C VAL A 382 -3.33 7.15 -85.49
N LEU A 383 -2.00 7.02 -85.67
CA LEU A 383 -1.34 7.16 -86.97
C LEU A 383 -1.35 5.85 -87.76
#